data_1bbf34bc0152b564182a2969e15373db
#
_entry.id   1bbf34bc0152b564182a2969e15373db
#
_cell.length_a   1.000
_cell.length_b   1.000
_cell.length_c   1.000
_cell.angle_alpha   90.00
_cell.angle_beta   90.00
_cell.angle_gamma   90.00
#
_symmetry.space_group_name_H-M   'P 1'
#
loop_
_entity.id
_entity.type
_entity.pdbx_description
1 polymer ?
#
loop_
_entity_poly.entity_id
_entity_poly.type
_entity_poly.pdbx_seq_one_letter_code
_entity_poly.pdbx_strand_id
1 'polypeptide(L)'
;MMDDEAMVRQVLDKMLRHLGYEAEFARDGDEAIALFTQAQKSGEAFAAVILDLTIPGGLGGRETMEQLLKIAPGVKAIVSSGYSEDPIMAESRRYGFSGIIAKPYKVPDLGKVLHEVILGKS
;
A
#
# COMPACT_ATOMS: atom_id res chain seq x y z
N MET A 1 -2.46 -5.09 0.00
CA MET A 1 -2.58 -4.11 1.12
C MET A 1 -1.97 -4.71 2.38
N MET A 2 -1.09 -3.97 3.02
CA MET A 2 -0.39 -4.43 4.21
C MET A 2 -0.82 -3.62 5.44
N ASP A 3 -1.42 -4.29 6.41
CA ASP A 3 -1.82 -3.70 7.69
C ASP A 3 -1.95 -4.81 8.72
N ASP A 4 -1.48 -4.57 9.94
CA ASP A 4 -1.50 -5.57 11.00
C ASP A 4 -2.87 -5.71 11.69
N GLU A 5 -3.77 -4.76 11.49
CA GLU A 5 -5.08 -4.77 12.10
C GLU A 5 -6.12 -5.44 11.21
N ALA A 6 -6.71 -6.55 11.70
CA ALA A 6 -7.71 -7.29 10.95
C ALA A 6 -8.95 -6.43 10.60
N MET A 7 -9.38 -5.57 11.52
CA MET A 7 -10.53 -4.69 11.26
C MET A 7 -10.25 -3.71 10.13
N VAL A 8 -9.04 -3.17 10.06
CA VAL A 8 -8.65 -2.25 8.99
C VAL A 8 -8.66 -2.99 7.66
N ARG A 9 -8.10 -4.20 7.61
CA ARG A 9 -8.10 -5.01 6.39
C ARG A 9 -9.53 -5.31 5.91
N GLN A 10 -10.45 -5.63 6.84
CA GLN A 10 -11.84 -5.92 6.48
C GLN A 10 -12.56 -4.69 5.92
N VAL A 11 -12.38 -3.54 6.56
CA VAL A 11 -12.98 -2.29 6.10
C VAL A 11 -12.44 -1.93 4.71
N LEU A 12 -11.13 -2.02 4.54
CA LEU A 12 -10.52 -1.68 3.26
C LEU A 12 -10.94 -2.64 2.14
N ASP A 13 -11.10 -3.93 2.45
CA ASP A 13 -11.59 -4.90 1.47
C ASP A 13 -12.96 -4.49 0.92
N LYS A 14 -13.88 -4.11 1.81
CA LYS A 14 -15.20 -3.65 1.38
C LYS A 14 -15.13 -2.40 0.52
N MET A 15 -14.28 -1.44 0.90
CA MET A 15 -14.10 -0.20 0.13
C MET A 15 -13.54 -0.49 -1.26
N LEU A 16 -12.51 -1.33 -1.35
CA LEU A 16 -11.89 -1.67 -2.61
C LEU A 16 -12.84 -2.40 -3.54
N ARG A 17 -13.63 -3.35 -3.02
CA ARG A 17 -14.65 -4.05 -3.80
C ARG A 17 -15.71 -3.09 -4.32
N HIS A 18 -16.13 -2.14 -3.49
CA HIS A 18 -17.08 -1.11 -3.88
C HIS A 18 -16.55 -0.27 -5.04
N LEU A 19 -15.25 0.00 -5.05
CA LEU A 19 -14.58 0.73 -6.11
C LEU A 19 -14.25 -0.11 -7.34
N GLY A 20 -14.51 -1.41 -7.31
CA GLY A 20 -14.26 -2.30 -8.43
C GLY A 20 -12.88 -2.97 -8.44
N TYR A 21 -12.16 -2.92 -7.33
CA TYR A 21 -10.84 -3.55 -7.21
C TYR A 21 -10.89 -4.89 -6.49
N GLU A 22 -10.02 -5.79 -6.92
CA GLU A 22 -9.72 -7.01 -6.17
C GLU A 22 -8.47 -6.77 -5.35
N ALA A 23 -8.44 -7.27 -4.11
CA ALA A 23 -7.33 -7.03 -3.20
C ALA A 23 -6.89 -8.28 -2.47
N GLU A 24 -5.60 -8.37 -2.23
CA GLU A 24 -5.01 -9.34 -1.33
C GLU A 24 -4.38 -8.61 -0.15
N PHE A 25 -4.32 -9.26 1.00
CA PHE A 25 -3.93 -8.63 2.25
C PHE A 25 -2.78 -9.34 2.92
N ALA A 26 -1.90 -8.54 3.52
CA ALA A 26 -0.76 -9.02 4.30
C ALA A 26 -0.79 -8.38 5.67
N ARG A 27 -0.28 -9.08 6.68
CA ARG A 27 -0.22 -8.58 8.06
C ARG A 27 1.04 -7.75 8.31
N ASP A 28 2.10 -8.02 7.58
CA ASP A 28 3.38 -7.33 7.73
C ASP A 28 4.15 -7.32 6.41
N GLY A 29 5.33 -6.71 6.44
CA GLY A 29 6.15 -6.56 5.24
C GLY A 29 6.64 -7.86 4.64
N ASP A 30 6.99 -8.84 5.48
CA ASP A 30 7.48 -10.13 4.98
C ASP A 30 6.40 -10.84 4.17
N GLU A 31 5.18 -10.85 4.68
CA GLU A 31 4.04 -11.44 3.98
C GLU A 31 3.71 -10.66 2.71
N ALA A 32 3.78 -9.32 2.76
CA ALA A 32 3.54 -8.46 1.61
C ALA A 32 4.57 -8.72 0.50
N ILE A 33 5.83 -8.85 0.84
CA ILE A 33 6.90 -9.13 -0.12
C ILE A 33 6.69 -10.50 -0.77
N ALA A 34 6.30 -11.50 0.02
CA ALA A 34 6.04 -12.83 -0.49
C ALA A 34 4.89 -12.84 -1.50
N LEU A 35 3.77 -12.17 -1.16
CA LEU A 35 2.62 -12.06 -2.06
C LEU A 35 2.97 -11.30 -3.35
N PHE A 36 3.70 -10.22 -3.23
CA PHE A 36 4.11 -9.41 -4.37
C PHE A 36 5.01 -10.20 -5.32
N THR A 37 6.01 -10.89 -4.77
CA THR A 37 6.93 -11.70 -5.54
C THR A 37 6.21 -12.83 -6.28
N GLN A 38 5.29 -13.50 -5.58
CA GLN A 38 4.51 -14.58 -6.17
C GLN A 38 3.63 -14.08 -7.31
N ALA A 39 2.98 -12.94 -7.14
CA ALA A 39 2.14 -12.34 -8.17
C ALA A 39 2.94 -12.00 -9.43
N GLN A 40 4.15 -11.47 -9.27
CA GLN A 40 5.02 -11.18 -10.39
C GLN A 40 5.42 -12.44 -11.16
N LYS A 41 5.76 -13.51 -10.43
CA LYS A 41 6.15 -14.78 -11.05
C LYS A 41 5.01 -15.43 -11.81
N SER A 42 3.78 -15.26 -11.34
CA SER A 42 2.60 -15.83 -12.00
C SER A 42 2.10 -15.01 -13.19
N GLY A 43 2.68 -13.83 -13.43
CA GLY A 43 2.24 -12.93 -14.48
C GLY A 43 1.02 -12.08 -14.12
N GLU A 44 0.58 -12.14 -12.88
CA GLU A 44 -0.57 -11.36 -12.38
C GLU A 44 -0.11 -10.31 -11.37
N ALA A 45 0.84 -9.47 -11.77
CA ALA A 45 1.39 -8.43 -10.91
C ALA A 45 0.32 -7.45 -10.42
N PHE A 46 0.48 -6.99 -9.18
CA PHE A 46 -0.44 -6.01 -8.61
C PHE A 46 -0.31 -4.66 -9.32
N ALA A 47 -1.44 -4.00 -9.55
CA ALA A 47 -1.46 -2.66 -10.14
C ALA A 47 -0.91 -1.62 -9.16
N ALA A 48 -1.15 -1.81 -7.86
CA ALA A 48 -0.65 -0.94 -6.80
C ALA A 48 -0.57 -1.71 -5.49
N VAL A 49 0.25 -1.20 -4.57
CA VAL A 49 0.33 -1.72 -3.19
C VAL A 49 0.05 -0.60 -2.22
N ILE A 50 -0.62 -0.91 -1.12
CA ILE A 50 -0.88 0.03 -0.02
C ILE A 50 -0.16 -0.50 1.20
N LEU A 51 0.75 0.29 1.74
CA LEU A 51 1.61 -0.13 2.84
C LEU A 51 1.37 0.73 4.08
N ASP A 52 0.99 0.08 5.19
CA ASP A 52 0.91 0.75 6.47
C ASP A 52 2.32 1.12 6.94
N LEU A 53 2.50 2.37 7.32
CA LEU A 53 3.82 2.88 7.68
C LEU A 53 4.40 2.21 8.92
N THR A 54 3.56 1.95 9.91
CA THR A 54 4.01 1.42 11.19
C THR A 54 3.32 0.10 11.52
N ILE A 55 4.12 -0.97 11.63
CA ILE A 55 3.64 -2.28 12.07
C ILE A 55 4.48 -2.73 13.26
N PRO A 56 3.90 -2.77 14.47
CA PRO A 56 4.64 -3.18 15.67
C PRO A 56 5.17 -4.61 15.56
N GLY A 57 6.45 -4.78 15.86
CA GLY A 57 7.08 -6.10 15.86
C GLY A 57 7.30 -6.73 14.50
N GLY A 58 7.04 -6.02 13.43
CA GLY A 58 7.20 -6.54 12.07
C GLY A 58 7.84 -5.54 11.14
N LEU A 59 8.01 -5.93 9.88
CA LEU A 59 8.55 -5.08 8.83
C LEU A 59 7.49 -4.06 8.41
N GLY A 60 7.75 -2.78 8.67
CA GLY A 60 6.84 -1.68 8.36
C GLY A 60 6.89 -1.21 6.90
N GLY A 61 6.11 -0.18 6.60
CA GLY A 61 5.95 0.31 5.24
C GLY A 61 7.23 0.82 4.59
N ARG A 62 8.08 1.50 5.35
CA ARG A 62 9.33 2.03 4.83
C ARG A 62 10.27 0.92 4.38
N GLU A 63 10.52 -0.04 5.26
CA GLU A 63 11.43 -1.16 4.99
C GLU A 63 10.87 -2.05 3.90
N THR A 64 9.56 -2.26 3.89
CA THR A 64 8.88 -3.03 2.85
C THR A 64 9.06 -2.34 1.49
N MET A 65 8.90 -1.01 1.45
CA MET A 65 9.07 -0.26 0.20
C MET A 65 10.50 -0.39 -0.34
N GLU A 66 11.51 -0.33 0.53
CA GLU A 66 12.89 -0.52 0.13
C GLU A 66 13.10 -1.87 -0.56
N GLN A 67 12.50 -2.92 -0.01
CA GLN A 67 12.61 -4.27 -0.58
C GLN A 67 11.84 -4.40 -1.90
N LEU A 68 10.64 -3.81 -1.97
CA LEU A 68 9.84 -3.86 -3.19
C LEU A 68 10.51 -3.13 -4.35
N LEU A 69 11.19 -2.01 -4.08
CA LEU A 69 11.93 -1.28 -5.11
C LEU A 69 13.09 -2.10 -5.67
N LYS A 70 13.71 -2.97 -4.87
CA LYS A 70 14.76 -3.88 -5.35
C LYS A 70 14.19 -4.97 -6.26
N ILE A 71 12.97 -5.41 -5.98
CA ILE A 71 12.28 -6.44 -6.77
C ILE A 71 11.70 -5.85 -8.05
N ALA A 72 11.07 -4.68 -7.93
CA ALA A 72 10.39 -4.02 -9.04
C ALA A 72 10.56 -2.50 -8.91
N PRO A 73 11.56 -1.90 -9.59
CA PRO A 73 11.79 -0.46 -9.50
C PRO A 73 10.59 0.42 -9.93
N GLY A 74 9.69 -0.13 -10.74
CA GLY A 74 8.50 0.57 -11.19
C GLY A 74 7.26 0.35 -10.31
N VAL A 75 7.41 -0.23 -9.12
CA VAL A 75 6.28 -0.52 -8.24
C VAL A 75 5.53 0.77 -7.87
N LYS A 76 4.20 0.69 -7.95
CA LYS A 76 3.31 1.81 -7.57
C LYS A 76 2.81 1.55 -6.17
N ALA A 77 3.25 2.36 -5.22
CA ALA A 77 2.96 2.15 -3.80
C ALA A 77 2.36 3.40 -3.17
N ILE A 78 1.39 3.16 -2.30
CA ILE A 78 0.70 4.17 -1.52
C ILE A 78 1.06 3.93 -0.05
N VAL A 79 1.55 4.96 0.64
CA VAL A 79 1.82 4.87 2.07
C VAL A 79 0.59 5.29 2.86
N SER A 80 0.29 4.56 3.93
CA SER A 80 -0.84 4.81 4.80
C SER A 80 -0.38 4.98 6.25
N SER A 81 -0.96 5.95 6.96
CA SER A 81 -0.66 6.17 8.38
C SER A 81 -1.81 6.87 9.07
N GLY A 82 -1.98 6.60 10.37
CA GLY A 82 -2.87 7.35 11.24
C GLY A 82 -2.26 8.66 11.72
N TYR A 83 -0.97 8.88 11.44
CA TYR A 83 -0.22 10.05 11.90
C TYR A 83 0.14 10.93 10.71
N SER A 84 -0.69 11.95 10.44
CA SER A 84 -0.47 12.85 9.29
C SER A 84 0.80 13.69 9.41
N GLU A 85 1.37 13.80 10.62
CA GLU A 85 2.59 14.56 10.88
C GLU A 85 3.85 13.73 10.72
N ASP A 86 3.74 12.45 10.38
CA ASP A 86 4.90 11.61 10.16
C ASP A 86 5.73 12.15 8.99
N PRO A 87 7.07 12.31 9.17
CA PRO A 87 7.93 12.82 8.09
C PRO A 87 7.84 12.03 6.79
N ILE A 88 7.59 10.71 6.85
CA ILE A 88 7.46 9.90 5.65
C ILE A 88 6.20 10.28 4.86
N MET A 89 5.11 10.66 5.54
CA MET A 89 3.91 11.14 4.88
C MET A 89 4.17 12.44 4.10
N ALA A 90 4.96 13.35 4.68
CA ALA A 90 5.30 14.61 4.04
C ALA A 90 6.31 14.44 2.89
N GLU A 91 7.20 13.47 2.99
CA GLU A 91 8.29 13.25 2.03
C GLU A 91 8.18 11.90 1.32
N SER A 92 6.95 11.44 1.10
CA SER A 92 6.68 10.09 0.60
C SER A 92 7.42 9.77 -0.72
N ARG A 93 7.53 10.73 -1.61
CA ARG A 93 8.20 10.53 -2.90
C ARG A 93 9.69 10.23 -2.77
N ARG A 94 10.35 10.75 -1.74
CA ARG A 94 11.76 10.46 -1.45
C ARG A 94 11.99 9.00 -1.11
N TYR A 95 10.98 8.36 -0.51
CA TYR A 95 11.04 6.94 -0.15
C TYR A 95 10.49 6.02 -1.23
N GLY A 96 10.10 6.59 -2.38
CA GLY A 96 9.63 5.82 -3.53
C GLY A 96 8.13 5.64 -3.61
N PHE A 97 7.36 6.22 -2.70
CA PHE A 97 5.90 6.12 -2.72
C PHE A 97 5.30 7.02 -3.80
N SER A 98 4.26 6.52 -4.47
CA SER A 98 3.56 7.25 -5.53
C SER A 98 2.35 8.02 -5.00
N GLY A 99 1.87 7.69 -3.80
CA GLY A 99 0.72 8.36 -3.21
C GLY A 99 0.67 8.18 -1.71
N ILE A 100 -0.20 8.93 -1.06
CA ILE A 100 -0.42 8.86 0.38
C ILE A 100 -1.91 8.80 0.69
N ILE A 101 -2.25 8.12 1.77
CA ILE A 101 -3.62 8.13 2.30
C ILE A 101 -3.57 8.09 3.82
N ALA A 102 -4.37 8.92 4.47
CA ALA A 102 -4.44 8.98 5.92
C ALA A 102 -5.58 8.12 6.45
N LYS A 103 -5.40 7.54 7.62
CA LYS A 103 -6.47 6.86 8.34
C LYS A 103 -7.29 7.90 9.14
N PRO A 104 -8.59 7.71 9.31
CA PRO A 104 -9.42 6.64 8.77
C PRO A 104 -9.68 6.82 7.28
N TYR A 105 -9.80 5.70 6.54
CA TYR A 105 -10.03 5.74 5.11
C TYR A 105 -11.44 6.18 4.77
N LYS A 106 -11.55 6.97 3.71
CA LYS A 106 -12.83 7.35 3.10
C LYS A 106 -12.84 6.89 1.66
N VAL A 107 -13.98 6.37 1.20
CA VAL A 107 -14.11 5.84 -0.16
C VAL A 107 -13.71 6.85 -1.24
N PRO A 108 -14.17 8.14 -1.20
CA PRO A 108 -13.73 9.10 -2.21
C PRO A 108 -12.23 9.34 -2.24
N ASP A 109 -11.59 9.43 -1.08
CA ASP A 109 -10.15 9.65 -0.97
C ASP A 109 -9.37 8.43 -1.49
N LEU A 110 -9.81 7.25 -1.11
CA LEU A 110 -9.17 6.00 -1.56
C LEU A 110 -9.30 5.83 -3.07
N GLY A 111 -10.49 6.07 -3.61
CA GLY A 111 -10.74 6.00 -5.04
C GLY A 111 -9.86 6.96 -5.83
N LYS A 112 -9.74 8.20 -5.34
CA LYS A 112 -8.93 9.22 -6.00
C LYS A 112 -7.45 8.85 -6.02
N VAL A 113 -6.89 8.45 -4.89
CA VAL A 113 -5.45 8.13 -4.81
C VAL A 113 -5.12 6.89 -5.65
N LEU A 114 -5.97 5.87 -5.64
CA LEU A 114 -5.78 4.67 -6.46
C LEU A 114 -5.83 5.00 -7.94
N HIS A 115 -6.80 5.79 -8.35
CA HIS A 115 -6.93 6.21 -9.74
C HIS A 115 -5.69 6.96 -10.22
N GLU A 116 -5.23 7.93 -9.45
CA GLU A 116 -4.05 8.73 -9.78
C GLU A 116 -2.78 7.87 -9.84
N VAL A 117 -2.60 6.98 -8.87
CA VAL A 117 -1.40 6.14 -8.78
C VAL A 117 -1.37 5.10 -9.90
N ILE A 118 -2.47 4.41 -10.13
CA ILE A 118 -2.54 3.35 -11.15
C ILE A 118 -2.39 3.92 -12.55
N LEU A 119 -3.00 5.07 -12.83
CA LEU A 119 -2.89 5.73 -14.13
C LEU A 119 -1.64 6.58 -14.29
N GLY A 120 -0.84 6.73 -13.23
CA GLY A 120 0.36 7.55 -13.27
C GLY A 120 0.11 9.05 -13.33
N LYS A 121 -1.08 9.50 -12.96
CA LYS A 121 -1.45 10.92 -12.89
C LYS A 121 -1.30 11.41 -11.45
N SER A 122 -0.55 12.44 -11.26
CA SER A 122 -0.36 13.05 -9.95
C SER A 122 -1.15 14.35 -9.84
#